data_6d3373ce91f29a629bdddb1bac1f081f
#
_entry.id   6d3373ce91f29a629bdddb1bac1f081f
#
_cell.length_a   1.000
_cell.length_b   1.000
_cell.length_c   1.000
_cell.angle_alpha   90.00
_cell.angle_beta   90.00
_cell.angle_gamma   90.00
#
_symmetry.space_group_name_H-M   'P 1'
#
loop_
_entity.id
_entity.type
_entity.pdbx_description
1 polymer ?
#
loop_
_entity_poly.entity_id
_entity_poly.type
_entity_poly.pdbx_seq_one_letter_code
_entity_poly.pdbx_strand_id
1 'polypeptide(L)'
;FTATTARGDGQGLEKVFEEIVYAKTLPELIEQGYLVRLLGYRIGTSADLSRLSGEGLDFAEEELAEAVDIEERNALVARSIQELARDRRTIAFCVTVNHARHLCIALNALGVPAGLVHGTMKSEDRARALADFREGRTIVLTNVGVLTEGFDDPGVSCVAMARPTRNEGLYAQCVGRGTRLSPGKR
;
A
#
# COMPACT_ATOMS: atom_id res chain seq x y z
N PHE A 1 1.24 -20.26 -9.83
CA PHE A 1 2.17 -19.33 -9.19
C PHE A 1 1.41 -18.31 -8.35
N THR A 2 1.86 -18.06 -7.14
CA THR A 2 1.29 -17.02 -6.26
C THR A 2 2.42 -16.29 -5.52
N ALA A 3 2.21 -15.00 -5.21
CA ALA A 3 3.14 -14.22 -4.40
C ALA A 3 2.98 -14.47 -2.89
N THR A 4 1.85 -15.04 -2.48
CA THR A 4 1.54 -15.36 -1.08
C THR A 4 0.95 -16.76 -1.00
N THR A 5 1.48 -17.59 -0.12
CA THR A 5 1.00 -18.96 0.13
C THR A 5 -0.13 -19.03 1.15
N ALA A 6 -0.37 -17.93 1.89
CA ALA A 6 -1.46 -17.80 2.85
C ALA A 6 -2.57 -16.93 2.28
N ARG A 7 -3.81 -17.37 2.41
CA ARG A 7 -5.01 -16.58 2.06
C ARG A 7 -5.35 -15.61 3.20
N GLY A 8 -5.93 -14.47 2.84
CA GLY A 8 -6.38 -13.47 3.81
C GLY A 8 -7.50 -13.92 4.74
N ASP A 9 -8.19 -15.04 4.40
CA ASP A 9 -9.23 -15.67 5.22
C ASP A 9 -8.68 -16.74 6.20
N GLY A 10 -7.36 -16.89 6.28
CA GLY A 10 -6.71 -17.88 7.14
C GLY A 10 -6.80 -19.32 6.64
N GLN A 11 -7.43 -19.57 5.50
CA GLN A 11 -7.46 -20.90 4.90
C GLN A 11 -6.19 -21.13 4.09
N GLY A 12 -5.58 -22.29 4.27
CA GLY A 12 -4.45 -22.71 3.45
C GLY A 12 -4.86 -22.98 2.00
N LEU A 13 -3.87 -23.16 1.16
CA LEU A 13 -4.06 -23.47 -0.26
C LEU A 13 -4.22 -24.99 -0.51
N GLU A 14 -4.22 -25.81 0.53
CA GLU A 14 -4.30 -27.28 0.47
C GLU A 14 -5.57 -27.81 -0.21
N LYS A 15 -6.64 -26.99 -0.27
CA LYS A 15 -7.86 -27.35 -1.02
C LYS A 15 -7.70 -27.29 -2.54
N VAL A 16 -6.66 -26.62 -3.01
CA VAL A 16 -6.42 -26.33 -4.44
C VAL A 16 -5.07 -26.89 -4.91
N PHE A 17 -4.07 -26.92 -4.03
CA PHE A 17 -2.73 -27.36 -4.31
C PHE A 17 -2.30 -28.44 -3.32
N GLU A 18 -1.71 -29.50 -3.82
CA GLU A 18 -1.26 -30.66 -3.03
C GLU A 18 0.06 -30.35 -2.32
N GLU A 19 0.94 -29.58 -2.93
CA GLU A 19 2.29 -29.33 -2.43
C GLU A 19 2.83 -27.97 -2.88
N ILE A 20 3.68 -27.36 -2.02
CA ILE A 20 4.52 -26.21 -2.37
C ILE A 20 5.87 -26.75 -2.86
N VAL A 21 6.01 -26.85 -4.17
CA VAL A 21 7.23 -27.40 -4.80
C VAL A 21 8.41 -26.43 -4.82
N TYR A 22 8.15 -25.13 -4.66
CA TYR A 22 9.17 -24.09 -4.66
C TYR A 22 8.67 -22.80 -4.01
N ALA A 23 9.48 -22.23 -3.13
CA ALA A 23 9.21 -20.92 -2.51
C ALA A 23 10.50 -20.11 -2.40
N LYS A 24 10.40 -18.78 -2.53
CA LYS A 24 11.47 -17.82 -2.22
C LYS A 24 10.90 -16.69 -1.38
N THR A 25 11.67 -16.26 -0.43
CA THR A 25 11.35 -15.10 0.42
C THR A 25 11.73 -13.78 -0.26
N LEU A 26 11.14 -12.67 0.19
CA LEU A 26 11.53 -11.32 -0.26
C LEU A 26 13.03 -11.04 -0.07
N PRO A 27 13.66 -11.33 1.09
CA PRO A 27 15.10 -11.17 1.28
C PRO A 27 15.94 -11.94 0.25
N GLU A 28 15.62 -13.21 0.00
CA GLU A 28 16.34 -14.02 -1.00
C GLU A 28 16.22 -13.44 -2.41
N LEU A 29 15.05 -12.92 -2.79
CA LEU A 29 14.85 -12.29 -4.10
C LEU A 29 15.61 -10.96 -4.21
N ILE A 30 15.74 -10.20 -3.12
CA ILE A 30 16.54 -8.97 -3.05
C ILE A 30 18.03 -9.32 -3.17
N GLU A 31 18.53 -10.31 -2.42
CA GLU A 31 19.92 -10.75 -2.46
C GLU A 31 20.33 -11.26 -3.84
N GLN A 32 19.43 -11.95 -4.53
CA GLN A 32 19.64 -12.46 -5.89
C GLN A 32 19.46 -11.38 -6.98
N GLY A 33 19.12 -10.14 -6.60
CA GLY A 33 18.97 -9.02 -7.53
C GLY A 33 17.70 -9.03 -8.38
N TYR A 34 16.69 -9.84 -8.02
CA TYR A 34 15.39 -9.83 -8.68
C TYR A 34 14.46 -8.73 -8.17
N LEU A 35 14.73 -8.21 -6.98
CA LEU A 35 13.98 -7.12 -6.36
C LEU A 35 14.96 -6.06 -5.82
N VAL A 36 14.50 -4.80 -5.70
CA VAL A 36 15.31 -3.73 -5.10
C VAL A 36 15.34 -3.87 -3.59
N ARG A 37 16.42 -3.34 -2.98
CA ARG A 37 16.55 -3.25 -1.52
C ARG A 37 15.47 -2.34 -0.94
N LEU A 38 14.90 -2.75 0.19
CA LEU A 38 13.92 -1.96 0.94
C LEU A 38 14.60 -1.15 2.03
N LEU A 39 14.19 0.13 2.16
CA LEU A 39 14.47 0.98 3.31
C LEU A 39 13.14 1.23 4.02
N GLY A 40 13.02 0.74 5.25
CA GLY A 40 11.82 0.90 6.06
C GLY A 40 11.92 2.08 7.02
N TYR A 41 10.90 2.97 7.00
CA TYR A 41 10.73 4.05 7.96
C TYR A 41 9.48 3.78 8.79
N ARG A 42 9.61 3.84 10.10
CA ARG A 42 8.47 3.75 11.02
C ARG A 42 8.14 5.13 11.54
N ILE A 43 6.95 5.62 11.21
CA ILE A 43 6.44 6.89 11.70
C ILE A 43 5.60 6.64 12.95
N GLY A 44 6.01 7.22 14.07
CA GLY A 44 5.22 7.15 15.32
C GLY A 44 3.95 7.98 15.20
N THR A 45 2.81 7.38 15.55
CA THR A 45 1.50 8.06 15.59
C THR A 45 0.86 7.87 16.96
N SER A 46 -0.07 8.73 17.34
CA SER A 46 -0.85 8.63 18.58
C SER A 46 -2.02 7.63 18.50
N ALA A 47 -2.24 7.00 17.35
CA ALA A 47 -3.32 6.03 17.19
C ALA A 47 -3.12 4.80 18.10
N ASP A 48 -4.06 4.59 19.03
CA ASP A 48 -4.06 3.41 19.90
C ASP A 48 -4.80 2.26 19.20
N LEU A 49 -4.03 1.28 18.73
CA LEU A 49 -4.55 0.09 18.07
C LEU A 49 -4.74 -1.09 19.03
N SER A 50 -4.39 -0.93 20.29
CA SER A 50 -4.39 -2.04 21.29
C SER A 50 -5.80 -2.52 21.63
N ARG A 51 -6.78 -1.65 21.45
CA ARG A 51 -8.20 -1.90 21.80
C ARG A 51 -9.05 -2.33 20.63
N LEU A 52 -8.47 -2.33 19.40
CA LEU A 52 -9.23 -2.70 18.22
C LEU A 52 -9.52 -4.20 18.19
N SER A 53 -10.74 -4.54 17.87
CA SER A 53 -11.15 -5.91 17.66
C SER A 53 -10.46 -6.50 16.43
N GLY A 54 -10.31 -7.83 16.41
CA GLY A 54 -9.80 -8.55 15.25
C GLY A 54 -10.98 -9.08 14.42
N GLU A 55 -10.89 -8.95 13.11
CA GLU A 55 -11.77 -9.60 12.16
C GLU A 55 -10.93 -10.56 11.30
N GLY A 56 -11.06 -11.88 11.57
CA GLY A 56 -10.19 -12.88 10.95
C GLY A 56 -8.72 -12.69 11.33
N LEU A 57 -7.85 -12.47 10.35
CA LEU A 57 -6.41 -12.25 10.53
C LEU A 57 -6.02 -10.77 10.62
N ASP A 58 -6.97 -9.83 10.57
CA ASP A 58 -6.69 -8.39 10.58
C ASP A 58 -7.58 -7.66 11.59
N PHE A 59 -7.56 -6.35 11.58
CA PHE A 59 -8.44 -5.47 12.36
C PHE A 59 -9.82 -5.37 11.70
N ALA A 60 -10.86 -5.15 12.50
CA ALA A 60 -12.17 -4.75 12.01
C ALA A 60 -12.04 -3.38 11.27
N GLU A 61 -12.54 -3.32 10.03
CA GLU A 61 -12.29 -2.19 9.15
C GLU A 61 -12.86 -0.87 9.67
N GLU A 62 -14.07 -0.91 10.23
CA GLU A 62 -14.74 0.29 10.75
C GLU A 62 -13.98 0.88 11.96
N GLU A 63 -13.66 0.03 12.95
CA GLU A 63 -12.88 0.45 14.14
C GLU A 63 -11.50 0.96 13.76
N LEU A 64 -10.84 0.29 12.80
CA LEU A 64 -9.54 0.72 12.30
C LEU A 64 -9.65 2.08 11.60
N ALA A 65 -10.69 2.30 10.80
CA ALA A 65 -10.90 3.57 10.12
C ALA A 65 -11.09 4.72 11.12
N GLU A 66 -11.91 4.53 12.16
CA GLU A 66 -12.10 5.52 13.22
C GLU A 66 -10.79 5.86 13.96
N ALA A 67 -9.95 4.86 14.20
CA ALA A 67 -8.68 5.05 14.90
C ALA A 67 -7.61 5.76 14.05
N VAL A 68 -7.66 5.64 12.71
CA VAL A 68 -6.56 6.10 11.85
C VAL A 68 -6.95 7.23 10.89
N ASP A 69 -8.23 7.42 10.57
CA ASP A 69 -8.69 8.50 9.69
C ASP A 69 -8.99 9.76 10.49
N ILE A 70 -7.99 10.28 11.17
CA ILE A 70 -8.04 11.53 11.92
C ILE A 70 -7.13 12.56 11.27
N GLU A 71 -7.50 13.84 11.33
CA GLU A 71 -6.84 14.93 10.61
C GLU A 71 -5.35 15.02 10.95
N GLU A 72 -4.99 14.99 12.24
CA GLU A 72 -3.62 15.11 12.71
C GLU A 72 -2.74 13.98 12.17
N ARG A 73 -3.29 12.75 12.10
CA ARG A 73 -2.57 11.59 11.58
C ARG A 73 -2.43 11.67 10.07
N ASN A 74 -3.47 12.06 9.35
CA ASN A 74 -3.41 12.26 7.91
C ASN A 74 -2.40 13.36 7.54
N ALA A 75 -2.36 14.45 8.29
CA ALA A 75 -1.38 15.51 8.12
C ALA A 75 0.05 15.03 8.43
N LEU A 76 0.24 14.18 9.45
CA LEU A 76 1.55 13.59 9.75
C LEU A 76 2.01 12.66 8.63
N VAL A 77 1.15 11.79 8.14
CA VAL A 77 1.45 10.88 7.00
C VAL A 77 1.80 11.69 5.75
N ALA A 78 1.02 12.72 5.44
CA ALA A 78 1.27 13.58 4.28
C ALA A 78 2.62 14.31 4.38
N ARG A 79 2.98 14.88 5.54
CA ARG A 79 4.30 15.49 5.78
C ARG A 79 5.42 14.47 5.66
N SER A 80 5.25 13.28 6.22
CA SER A 80 6.27 12.22 6.12
C SER A 80 6.52 11.79 4.67
N ILE A 81 5.47 11.69 3.86
CA ILE A 81 5.61 11.41 2.41
C ILE A 81 6.33 12.58 1.73
N GLN A 82 5.97 13.83 2.03
CA GLN A 82 6.61 15.02 1.47
C GLN A 82 8.11 15.06 1.79
N GLU A 83 8.50 14.73 3.01
CA GLU A 83 9.89 14.80 3.46
C GLU A 83 10.74 13.62 2.96
N LEU A 84 10.20 12.40 3.01
CA LEU A 84 10.95 11.16 2.76
C LEU A 84 10.83 10.64 1.33
N ALA A 85 9.79 11.05 0.60
CA ALA A 85 9.43 10.48 -0.70
C ALA A 85 8.97 11.51 -1.74
N ARG A 86 9.38 12.79 -1.60
CA ARG A 86 8.92 13.90 -2.43
C ARG A 86 9.02 13.64 -3.94
N ASP A 87 10.12 13.03 -4.38
CA ASP A 87 10.41 12.76 -5.79
C ASP A 87 10.21 11.27 -6.15
N ARG A 88 9.46 10.54 -5.31
CA ARG A 88 9.23 9.11 -5.50
C ARG A 88 7.78 8.84 -5.84
N ARG A 89 7.54 8.13 -6.93
CA ARG A 89 6.18 7.62 -7.21
C ARG A 89 5.74 6.71 -6.07
N THR A 90 4.71 7.14 -5.36
CA THR A 90 4.27 6.56 -4.09
C THR A 90 2.86 6.00 -4.20
N ILE A 91 2.66 4.78 -3.71
CA ILE A 91 1.32 4.23 -3.45
C ILE A 91 1.06 4.31 -1.96
N ALA A 92 -0.04 4.97 -1.57
CA ALA A 92 -0.50 5.03 -0.19
C ALA A 92 -1.73 4.13 0.00
N PHE A 93 -1.59 3.09 0.81
CA PHE A 93 -2.68 2.16 1.15
C PHE A 93 -3.44 2.69 2.36
N CYS A 94 -4.75 2.89 2.18
CA CYS A 94 -5.67 3.42 3.18
C CYS A 94 -6.72 2.37 3.58
N VAL A 95 -7.43 2.60 4.68
CA VAL A 95 -8.45 1.69 5.21
C VAL A 95 -9.73 1.83 4.40
N THR A 96 -10.28 3.05 4.30
CA THR A 96 -11.55 3.34 3.63
C THR A 96 -11.36 4.36 2.52
N VAL A 97 -12.38 4.50 1.67
CA VAL A 97 -12.40 5.52 0.60
C VAL A 97 -12.34 6.93 1.17
N ASN A 98 -12.98 7.18 2.33
CA ASN A 98 -12.91 8.47 3.01
C ASN A 98 -11.51 8.74 3.53
N HIS A 99 -10.85 7.77 4.18
CA HIS A 99 -9.47 7.88 4.61
C HIS A 99 -8.53 8.20 3.43
N ALA A 100 -8.67 7.48 2.30
CA ALA A 100 -7.87 7.74 1.11
C ALA A 100 -8.11 9.14 0.53
N ARG A 101 -9.37 9.64 0.58
CA ARG A 101 -9.73 10.99 0.15
C ARG A 101 -9.13 12.05 1.08
N HIS A 102 -9.23 11.88 2.40
CA HIS A 102 -8.67 12.82 3.38
C HIS A 102 -7.15 12.92 3.26
N LEU A 103 -6.46 11.78 3.12
CA LEU A 103 -5.02 11.78 2.88
C LEU A 103 -4.65 12.43 1.55
N CYS A 104 -5.41 12.18 0.48
CA CYS A 104 -5.22 12.82 -0.82
C CYS A 104 -5.35 14.35 -0.72
N ILE A 105 -6.36 14.85 0.01
CA ILE A 105 -6.54 16.29 0.27
C ILE A 105 -5.35 16.85 1.06
N ALA A 106 -4.92 16.18 2.13
CA ALA A 106 -3.79 16.61 2.95
C ALA A 106 -2.48 16.69 2.14
N LEU A 107 -2.23 15.74 1.24
CA LEU A 107 -1.07 15.75 0.34
C LEU A 107 -1.11 16.94 -0.62
N ASN A 108 -2.25 17.16 -1.29
CA ASN A 108 -2.40 18.28 -2.23
C ASN A 108 -2.28 19.64 -1.52
N ALA A 109 -2.75 19.76 -0.28
CA ALA A 109 -2.59 20.98 0.53
C ALA A 109 -1.12 21.29 0.84
N LEU A 110 -0.24 20.28 0.88
CA LEU A 110 1.21 20.42 1.02
C LEU A 110 1.94 20.60 -0.33
N GLY A 111 1.20 20.72 -1.45
CA GLY A 111 1.78 20.84 -2.79
C GLY A 111 2.39 19.53 -3.32
N VAL A 112 2.00 18.38 -2.76
CA VAL A 112 2.35 17.05 -3.29
C VAL A 112 1.22 16.58 -4.20
N PRO A 113 1.43 16.48 -5.54
CA PRO A 113 0.38 16.06 -6.47
C PRO A 113 -0.11 14.65 -6.14
N ALA A 114 -1.31 14.54 -5.63
CA ALA A 114 -1.92 13.28 -5.22
C ALA A 114 -3.25 13.03 -5.92
N GLY A 115 -3.48 11.78 -6.29
CA GLY A 115 -4.73 11.26 -6.84
C GLY A 115 -5.30 10.15 -5.96
N LEU A 116 -6.56 9.77 -6.24
CA LEU A 116 -7.30 8.75 -5.52
C LEU A 116 -7.80 7.68 -6.48
N VAL A 117 -7.67 6.40 -6.10
CA VAL A 117 -8.33 5.28 -6.78
C VAL A 117 -9.01 4.34 -5.78
N HIS A 118 -10.22 3.89 -6.13
CA HIS A 118 -10.97 2.91 -5.33
C HIS A 118 -11.88 2.05 -6.20
N GLY A 119 -12.43 0.98 -5.62
CA GLY A 119 -13.18 -0.05 -6.35
C GLY A 119 -14.44 0.44 -7.03
N THR A 120 -15.14 1.42 -6.45
CA THR A 120 -16.42 1.95 -6.92
C THR A 120 -16.30 3.08 -7.94
N MET A 121 -15.07 3.49 -8.34
CA MET A 121 -14.86 4.47 -9.40
C MET A 121 -15.32 3.93 -10.76
N LYS A 122 -15.80 4.83 -11.62
CA LYS A 122 -16.01 4.53 -13.04
C LYS A 122 -14.67 4.13 -13.68
N SER A 123 -14.74 3.17 -14.60
CA SER A 123 -13.54 2.64 -15.29
C SER A 123 -12.70 3.73 -15.95
N GLU A 124 -13.35 4.71 -16.56
CA GLU A 124 -12.69 5.84 -17.24
C GLU A 124 -11.93 6.75 -16.27
N ASP A 125 -12.55 7.09 -15.13
CA ASP A 125 -11.90 7.92 -14.10
C ASP A 125 -10.72 7.21 -13.46
N ARG A 126 -10.85 5.90 -13.21
CA ARG A 126 -9.76 5.07 -12.73
C ARG A 126 -8.62 5.00 -13.75
N ALA A 127 -8.92 4.77 -15.01
CA ALA A 127 -7.93 4.73 -16.08
C ALA A 127 -7.17 6.05 -16.20
N ARG A 128 -7.88 7.18 -16.08
CA ARG A 128 -7.28 8.53 -16.07
C ARG A 128 -6.34 8.72 -14.88
N ALA A 129 -6.79 8.41 -13.66
CA ALA A 129 -5.96 8.54 -12.46
C ALA A 129 -4.68 7.69 -12.54
N LEU A 130 -4.78 6.47 -13.08
CA LEU A 130 -3.62 5.60 -13.30
C LEU A 130 -2.68 6.14 -14.40
N ALA A 131 -3.22 6.73 -15.46
CA ALA A 131 -2.43 7.38 -16.50
C ALA A 131 -1.67 8.60 -15.96
N ASP A 132 -2.35 9.47 -15.21
CA ASP A 132 -1.76 10.63 -14.56
C ASP A 132 -0.60 10.25 -13.63
N PHE A 133 -0.75 9.14 -12.90
CA PHE A 133 0.30 8.60 -12.03
C PHE A 133 1.50 8.05 -12.84
N ARG A 134 1.25 7.29 -13.91
CA ARG A 134 2.33 6.75 -14.75
C ARG A 134 3.12 7.83 -15.47
N GLU A 135 2.45 8.89 -15.88
CA GLU A 135 3.04 10.03 -16.59
C GLU A 135 3.65 11.08 -15.64
N GLY A 136 3.54 10.88 -14.32
CA GLY A 136 4.14 11.75 -13.31
C GLY A 136 3.38 13.06 -13.06
N ARG A 137 2.16 13.22 -13.60
CA ARG A 137 1.26 14.33 -13.22
C ARG A 137 0.77 14.21 -11.79
N THR A 138 0.65 12.97 -11.32
CA THR A 138 0.38 12.61 -9.92
C THR A 138 1.58 11.82 -9.39
N ILE A 139 2.10 12.21 -8.23
CA ILE A 139 3.25 11.56 -7.59
C ILE A 139 2.80 10.54 -6.55
N VAL A 140 1.72 10.84 -5.83
CA VAL A 140 1.14 9.94 -4.83
C VAL A 140 -0.22 9.46 -5.28
N LEU A 141 -0.45 8.15 -5.21
CA LEU A 141 -1.75 7.55 -5.48
C LEU A 141 -2.29 6.92 -4.20
N THR A 142 -3.29 7.55 -3.60
CA THR A 142 -4.00 6.98 -2.45
C THR A 142 -5.02 5.95 -2.93
N ASN A 143 -5.14 4.82 -2.23
CA ASN A 143 -6.03 3.75 -2.67
C ASN A 143 -6.59 2.91 -1.52
N VAL A 144 -7.66 2.17 -1.84
CA VAL A 144 -8.26 1.17 -0.97
C VAL A 144 -8.40 -0.15 -1.73
N GLY A 145 -7.54 -1.11 -1.41
CA GLY A 145 -7.59 -2.48 -1.90
C GLY A 145 -7.31 -2.72 -3.39
N VAL A 146 -7.52 -1.72 -4.26
CA VAL A 146 -7.48 -1.93 -5.72
C VAL A 146 -6.08 -2.02 -6.33
N LEU A 147 -5.04 -1.62 -5.60
CA LEU A 147 -3.65 -1.69 -6.05
C LEU A 147 -2.85 -2.80 -5.34
N THR A 148 -3.49 -3.58 -4.49
CA THR A 148 -2.86 -4.73 -3.82
C THR A 148 -2.61 -5.88 -4.78
N GLU A 149 -3.51 -6.08 -5.76
CA GLU A 149 -3.41 -7.13 -6.77
C GLU A 149 -3.58 -6.55 -8.18
N GLY A 150 -3.00 -7.21 -9.18
CA GLY A 150 -3.18 -6.86 -10.59
C GLY A 150 -2.58 -5.53 -11.07
N PHE A 151 -2.08 -4.67 -10.18
CA PHE A 151 -1.43 -3.42 -10.57
C PHE A 151 0.06 -3.64 -10.78
N ASP A 152 0.55 -3.33 -11.98
CA ASP A 152 1.95 -3.43 -12.35
C ASP A 152 2.50 -2.09 -12.84
N ASP A 153 3.35 -1.46 -11.99
CA ASP A 153 4.13 -0.28 -12.35
C ASP A 153 5.51 -0.36 -11.66
N PRO A 154 6.56 -0.77 -12.38
CA PRO A 154 7.92 -0.86 -11.84
C PRO A 154 8.48 0.48 -11.35
N GLY A 155 7.94 1.59 -11.81
CA GLY A 155 8.36 2.92 -11.38
C GLY A 155 7.90 3.32 -9.98
N VAL A 156 7.00 2.56 -9.35
CA VAL A 156 6.64 2.77 -7.93
C VAL A 156 7.87 2.53 -7.07
N SER A 157 8.34 3.55 -6.37
CA SER A 157 9.58 3.51 -5.57
C SER A 157 9.37 3.83 -4.09
N CYS A 158 8.13 4.11 -3.68
CA CYS A 158 7.73 4.23 -2.28
C CYS A 158 6.35 3.60 -2.07
N VAL A 159 6.19 2.96 -0.92
CA VAL A 159 4.90 2.45 -0.43
C VAL A 159 4.66 3.04 0.94
N ALA A 160 3.55 3.76 1.09
CA ALA A 160 3.10 4.31 2.36
C ALA A 160 1.95 3.45 2.92
N MET A 161 2.22 2.75 4.01
CA MET A 161 1.23 1.95 4.73
C MET A 161 0.46 2.86 5.70
N ALA A 162 -0.49 3.66 5.19
CA ALA A 162 -1.39 4.45 6.04
C ALA A 162 -2.43 3.57 6.74
N ARG A 163 -2.65 2.37 6.24
CA ARG A 163 -3.43 1.30 6.84
C ARG A 163 -2.53 0.38 7.68
N PRO A 164 -2.62 0.36 9.00
CA PRO A 164 -2.07 -0.72 9.81
C PRO A 164 -2.71 -2.07 9.44
N THR A 165 -1.94 -3.15 9.54
CA THR A 165 -2.46 -4.51 9.30
C THR A 165 -1.70 -5.51 10.14
N ARG A 166 -2.38 -6.55 10.61
CA ARG A 166 -1.81 -7.77 11.21
C ARG A 166 -1.63 -8.89 10.19
N ASN A 167 -2.22 -8.71 8.99
CA ASN A 167 -2.16 -9.69 7.92
C ASN A 167 -0.84 -9.56 7.16
N GLU A 168 0.08 -10.50 7.39
CA GLU A 168 1.39 -10.55 6.73
C GLU A 168 1.28 -10.66 5.21
N GLY A 169 0.30 -11.40 4.69
CA GLY A 169 0.06 -11.54 3.26
C GLY A 169 -0.31 -10.22 2.61
N LEU A 170 -1.23 -9.48 3.22
CA LEU A 170 -1.61 -8.14 2.76
C LEU A 170 -0.41 -7.17 2.83
N TYR A 171 0.35 -7.21 3.92
CA TYR A 171 1.56 -6.40 4.04
C TYR A 171 2.56 -6.71 2.93
N ALA A 172 2.86 -7.99 2.68
CA ALA A 172 3.79 -8.42 1.64
C ALA A 172 3.31 -8.00 0.24
N GLN A 173 2.01 -8.13 -0.06
CA GLN A 173 1.43 -7.67 -1.32
C GLN A 173 1.59 -6.17 -1.53
N CYS A 174 1.28 -5.36 -0.51
CA CYS A 174 1.43 -3.91 -0.57
C CYS A 174 2.90 -3.50 -0.77
N VAL A 175 3.82 -4.00 0.06
CA VAL A 175 5.25 -3.69 0.00
C VAL A 175 5.85 -4.16 -1.33
N GLY A 176 5.42 -5.32 -1.82
CA GLY A 176 5.84 -5.88 -3.10
C GLY A 176 5.60 -4.95 -4.31
N ARG A 177 4.66 -3.99 -4.21
CA ARG A 177 4.48 -2.98 -5.28
C ARG A 177 5.68 -2.05 -5.41
N GLY A 178 6.41 -1.81 -4.32
CA GLY A 178 7.61 -0.96 -4.31
C GLY A 178 8.92 -1.68 -4.61
N THR A 179 8.95 -3.01 -4.75
CA THR A 179 10.20 -3.77 -4.83
C THR A 179 10.67 -4.09 -6.25
N ARG A 180 9.84 -3.88 -7.27
CA ARG A 180 10.17 -4.25 -8.65
C ARG A 180 11.35 -3.44 -9.20
N LEU A 181 12.17 -4.09 -10.02
CA LEU A 181 13.29 -3.43 -10.69
C LEU A 181 12.80 -2.39 -11.70
N SER A 182 13.45 -1.25 -11.71
CA SER A 182 13.25 -0.19 -12.71
C SER A 182 14.56 0.59 -12.88
N PRO A 183 14.88 1.11 -14.08
CA PRO A 183 16.06 1.93 -14.28
C PRO A 183 16.13 3.11 -13.30
N GLY A 184 17.27 3.30 -12.65
CA GLY A 184 17.49 4.38 -11.68
C GLY A 184 16.87 4.16 -10.29
N LYS A 185 16.13 3.09 -10.06
CA LYS A 185 15.55 2.74 -8.76
C LYS A 185 16.61 2.01 -7.91
N ARG A 186 16.82 2.52 -6.70
CA ARG A 186 17.79 1.99 -5.71
C ARG A 186 17.06 1.74 -4.39
#